data_48f0a0e70dabf4d7302de63419ef92a7
#
_entry.id   48f0a0e70dabf4d7302de63419ef92a7
#
_cell.length_a   1.000
_cell.length_b   1.000
_cell.length_c   1.000
_cell.angle_alpha   90.00
_cell.angle_beta   90.00
_cell.angle_gamma   90.00
#
_symmetry.space_group_name_H-M   'P 1'
#
loop_
_entity.id
_entity.type
_entity.pdbx_description
1 polymer ?
#
loop_
_entity_poly.entity_id
_entity_poly.type
_entity_poly.pdbx_seq_one_letter_code
_entity_poly.pdbx_strand_id
1 'polypeptide(L)'
;MFSTKIAIDLGTCNSLVYVLGKGIVLYEPSVVAVSLTDNKILAVGEGAKEMIGRTPADIKVYRPLKDGVIADYKVTQAMLRYFIDKTTSRFKFFKPELVISVPAG
;
A
#
# COMPACT_ATOMS: atom_id res chain seq x y z
N MET A 1 22.39 18.32 2.17
CA MET A 1 21.61 17.10 2.39
C MET A 1 20.34 17.15 1.55
N PHE A 2 20.07 16.09 0.85
CA PHE A 2 18.93 16.04 -0.04
C PHE A 2 17.83 15.20 0.58
N SER A 3 16.61 15.71 0.62
CA SER A 3 15.46 14.96 1.05
C SER A 3 14.56 14.69 -0.17
N THR A 4 14.01 13.51 -0.24
CA THR A 4 13.06 13.14 -1.27
C THR A 4 11.66 13.36 -0.72
N LYS A 5 10.85 14.10 -1.46
CA LYS A 5 9.44 14.32 -1.07
C LYS A 5 8.57 13.31 -1.77
N ILE A 6 7.84 12.54 -0.97
CA ILE A 6 6.98 11.48 -1.45
C ILE A 6 5.57 11.76 -0.98
N ALA A 7 4.63 11.75 -1.90
CA ALA A 7 3.21 11.86 -1.59
C ALA A 7 2.54 10.52 -1.89
N ILE A 8 1.82 9.99 -0.93
CA ILE A 8 1.12 8.72 -1.07
C ILE A 8 -0.38 8.98 -0.94
N ASP A 9 -1.12 8.62 -1.96
CA ASP A 9 -2.58 8.73 -1.95
C ASP A 9 -3.15 7.31 -1.82
N LEU A 10 -3.66 7.00 -0.63
CA LEU A 10 -4.28 5.72 -0.35
C LEU A 10 -5.75 5.80 -0.69
N GLY A 11 -6.10 5.40 -1.89
CA GLY A 11 -7.49 5.41 -2.34
C GLY A 11 -8.22 4.13 -1.98
N THR A 12 -9.54 4.18 -2.07
CA THR A 12 -10.40 3.02 -1.78
C THR A 12 -10.13 1.87 -2.73
N CYS A 13 -9.96 2.16 -4.01
CA CYS A 13 -9.74 1.15 -5.04
C CYS A 13 -8.28 1.02 -5.42
N ASN A 14 -7.59 2.15 -5.54
CA ASN A 14 -6.20 2.18 -5.98
C ASN A 14 -5.41 3.16 -5.15
N SER A 15 -4.13 2.86 -5.01
CA SER A 15 -3.17 3.73 -4.33
C SER A 15 -2.13 4.20 -5.32
N LEU A 16 -1.67 5.43 -5.17
CA LEU A 16 -0.59 5.91 -6.00
C LEU A 16 0.48 6.58 -5.16
N VAL A 17 1.70 6.54 -5.66
CA VAL A 17 2.84 7.18 -5.02
C VAL A 17 3.45 8.16 -6.02
N TYR A 18 3.58 9.38 -5.57
CA TYR A 18 4.17 10.46 -6.35
C TYR A 18 5.49 10.89 -5.69
N VAL A 19 6.52 11.02 -6.49
CA VAL A 19 7.83 11.51 -6.02
C VAL A 19 8.08 12.85 -6.69
N LEU A 20 8.37 13.87 -5.89
CA LEU A 20 8.66 15.20 -6.40
C LEU A 20 9.83 15.17 -7.37
N GLY A 21 9.62 15.70 -8.56
CA GLY A 21 10.61 15.70 -9.63
C GLY A 21 10.58 14.47 -10.52
N LYS A 22 9.87 13.41 -10.13
CA LYS A 22 9.76 12.19 -10.93
C LYS A 22 8.34 11.88 -11.38
N GLY A 23 7.35 12.43 -10.70
CA GLY A 23 5.95 12.17 -11.00
C GLY A 23 5.43 10.91 -10.32
N ILE A 24 4.41 10.30 -10.90
CA ILE A 24 3.81 9.08 -10.36
C ILE A 24 4.76 7.90 -10.63
N VAL A 25 5.27 7.30 -9.56
CA VAL A 25 6.22 6.19 -9.66
C VAL A 25 5.60 4.85 -9.35
N LEU A 26 4.40 4.85 -8.77
CA LEU A 26 3.71 3.61 -8.42
C LEU A 26 2.22 3.86 -8.45
N TYR A 27 1.50 2.91 -9.04
CA TYR A 27 0.03 2.93 -9.08
C TYR A 27 -0.41 1.48 -8.97
N GLU A 28 -1.01 1.13 -7.84
CA GLU A 28 -1.42 -0.25 -7.57
C GLU A 28 -2.78 -0.29 -6.89
N PRO A 29 -3.50 -1.40 -7.02
CA PRO A 29 -4.77 -1.53 -6.31
C PRO A 29 -4.57 -1.55 -4.80
N SER A 30 -5.50 -0.97 -4.07
CA SER A 30 -5.49 -0.94 -2.61
C SER A 30 -6.06 -2.25 -2.06
N VAL A 31 -5.34 -3.35 -2.30
CA VAL A 31 -5.77 -4.71 -1.97
C VAL A 31 -4.67 -5.39 -1.19
N VAL A 32 -5.03 -6.21 -0.21
CA VAL A 32 -4.09 -7.01 0.55
C VAL A 32 -4.59 -8.45 0.65
N ALA A 33 -3.65 -9.38 0.71
CA ALA A 33 -3.91 -10.79 0.96
C ALA A 33 -3.28 -11.18 2.30
N VAL A 34 -4.08 -11.76 3.18
CA VAL A 34 -3.67 -12.08 4.54
C VAL A 34 -3.89 -13.56 4.81
N SER A 35 -2.90 -14.21 5.41
CA SER A 35 -3.06 -15.57 5.91
C SER A 35 -3.83 -15.52 7.22
N LEU A 36 -4.98 -16.18 7.26
CA LEU A 36 -5.81 -16.23 8.47
C LEU A 36 -5.18 -17.11 9.55
N THR A 37 -4.38 -18.07 9.15
CA THR A 37 -3.72 -18.99 10.09
C THR A 37 -2.58 -18.29 10.85
N ASP A 38 -1.75 -17.55 10.13
CA ASP A 38 -0.56 -16.92 10.72
C ASP A 38 -0.73 -15.44 11.00
N ASN A 39 -1.82 -14.84 10.55
CA ASN A 39 -2.04 -13.39 10.63
C ASN A 39 -0.94 -12.60 9.91
N LYS A 40 -0.42 -13.14 8.83
CA LYS A 40 0.64 -12.50 8.07
C LYS A 40 0.13 -11.97 6.75
N ILE A 41 0.68 -10.83 6.33
CA ILE A 41 0.38 -10.28 5.03
C ILE A 41 1.21 -11.02 3.99
N LEU A 42 0.54 -11.62 3.03
CA LEU A 42 1.17 -12.41 1.98
C LEU A 42 1.47 -11.60 0.73
N ALA A 43 0.62 -10.63 0.43
CA ALA A 43 0.78 -9.82 -0.77
C ALA A 43 0.03 -8.51 -0.62
N VAL A 44 0.48 -7.50 -1.36
CA VAL A 44 -0.13 -6.17 -1.40
C VAL A 44 -0.19 -5.72 -2.86
N GLY A 45 -1.22 -4.96 -3.21
CA GLY A 45 -1.30 -4.37 -4.53
C GLY A 45 -1.64 -5.37 -5.61
N GLU A 46 -0.92 -5.30 -6.72
CA GLU A 46 -1.19 -6.19 -7.87
C GLU A 46 -1.08 -7.66 -7.52
N GLY A 47 -0.09 -8.03 -6.73
CA GLY A 47 0.06 -9.42 -6.30
C GLY A 47 -1.13 -9.93 -5.52
N ALA A 48 -1.68 -9.08 -4.65
CA ALA A 48 -2.88 -9.45 -3.90
C ALA A 48 -4.10 -9.54 -4.81
N LYS A 49 -4.24 -8.60 -5.75
CA LYS A 49 -5.35 -8.60 -6.68
C LYS A 49 -5.40 -9.87 -7.52
N GLU A 50 -4.25 -10.36 -7.95
CA GLU A 50 -4.18 -11.58 -8.73
C GLU A 50 -4.63 -12.81 -7.95
N MET A 51 -4.63 -12.74 -6.62
CA MET A 51 -5.06 -13.85 -5.77
C MET A 51 -6.57 -13.91 -5.59
N ILE A 52 -7.32 -12.91 -6.03
CA ILE A 52 -8.79 -12.89 -5.85
C ILE A 52 -9.40 -14.10 -6.56
N GLY A 53 -10.17 -14.88 -5.80
CA GLY A 53 -10.85 -16.06 -6.32
C GLY A 53 -9.97 -17.26 -6.58
N ARG A 54 -8.69 -17.18 -6.21
CA ARG A 54 -7.72 -18.26 -6.47
C ARG A 54 -7.01 -18.75 -5.25
N THR A 55 -7.50 -18.37 -4.08
CA THR A 55 -6.80 -18.67 -2.83
C THR A 55 -7.47 -19.80 -2.08
N PRO A 56 -6.68 -20.56 -1.28
CA PRO A 56 -7.25 -21.50 -0.32
C PRO A 56 -8.11 -20.78 0.71
N ALA A 57 -8.90 -21.55 1.45
CA ALA A 57 -9.85 -20.99 2.42
C ALA A 57 -9.19 -20.21 3.57
N ASP A 58 -7.91 -20.46 3.83
CA ASP A 58 -7.18 -19.80 4.90
C ASP A 58 -6.54 -18.47 4.48
N ILE A 59 -6.76 -18.04 3.24
CA ILE A 59 -6.25 -16.75 2.75
C ILE A 59 -7.41 -15.84 2.41
N LYS A 60 -7.37 -14.63 2.97
CA LYS A 60 -8.39 -13.62 2.70
C LYS A 60 -7.79 -12.48 1.90
N VAL A 61 -8.46 -12.10 0.81
CA VAL A 61 -8.09 -10.96 -0.02
C VAL A 61 -9.15 -9.90 0.14
N TYR A 62 -8.76 -8.67 0.51
CA TYR A 62 -9.75 -7.63 0.73
C TYR A 62 -9.14 -6.23 0.56
N ARG A 63 -10.01 -5.22 0.59
CA ARG A 63 -9.64 -3.82 0.48
C ARG A 63 -9.70 -3.17 1.87
N PRO A 64 -8.56 -2.81 2.47
CA PRO A 64 -8.56 -2.28 3.84
C PRO A 64 -9.14 -0.87 3.97
N LEU A 65 -9.29 -0.13 2.85
CA LEU A 65 -9.81 1.24 2.84
C LEU A 65 -11.20 1.31 2.19
N LYS A 66 -11.98 0.25 2.35
CA LYS A 66 -13.30 0.18 1.77
C LYS A 66 -14.20 1.29 2.30
N ASP A 67 -14.98 1.89 1.39
CA ASP A 67 -15.96 2.94 1.72
C ASP A 67 -15.34 4.18 2.36
N GLY A 68 -14.08 4.46 2.06
CA GLY A 68 -13.40 5.65 2.56
C GLY A 68 -13.05 5.60 4.03
N VAL A 69 -13.13 4.42 4.65
CA VAL A 69 -12.85 4.24 6.08
C VAL A 69 -11.68 3.29 6.25
N ILE A 70 -10.79 3.63 7.18
CA ILE A 70 -9.70 2.72 7.53
C ILE A 70 -10.28 1.65 8.45
N ALA A 71 -10.53 0.45 7.88
CA ALA A 71 -11.15 -0.64 8.62
C ALA A 71 -10.15 -1.41 9.49
N ASP A 72 -8.89 -1.44 9.11
CA ASP A 72 -7.87 -2.17 9.83
C ASP A 72 -6.55 -1.40 9.77
N TYR A 73 -6.16 -0.85 10.92
CA TYR A 73 -4.96 -0.02 11.01
C TYR A 73 -3.67 -0.81 10.77
N LYS A 74 -3.60 -2.04 11.27
CA LYS A 74 -2.39 -2.84 11.11
C LYS A 74 -2.14 -3.20 9.64
N VAL A 75 -3.20 -3.58 8.95
CA VAL A 75 -3.12 -3.94 7.54
C VAL A 75 -2.83 -2.71 6.70
N THR A 76 -3.50 -1.59 7.01
CA THR A 76 -3.26 -0.33 6.31
C THR A 76 -1.81 0.14 6.49
N GLN A 77 -1.29 0.01 7.71
CA GLN A 77 0.10 0.37 7.99
C GLN A 77 1.08 -0.50 7.20
N ALA A 78 0.81 -1.79 7.11
CA ALA A 78 1.66 -2.70 6.36
C ALA A 78 1.59 -2.42 4.85
N MET A 79 0.41 -2.06 4.35
CA MET A 79 0.24 -1.65 2.95
C MET A 79 1.04 -0.38 2.66
N LEU A 80 0.97 0.58 3.56
CA LEU A 80 1.71 1.83 3.43
C LEU A 80 3.22 1.55 3.43
N ARG A 81 3.68 0.70 4.34
CA ARG A 81 5.11 0.32 4.40
C ARG A 81 5.56 -0.34 3.10
N TYR A 82 4.73 -1.21 2.54
CA TYR A 82 5.03 -1.86 1.28
C TYR A 82 5.26 -0.83 0.16
N PHE A 83 4.36 0.16 0.06
CA PHE A 83 4.49 1.19 -0.96
C PHE A 83 5.73 2.07 -0.74
N ILE A 84 6.03 2.41 0.51
CA ILE A 84 7.21 3.20 0.85
C ILE A 84 8.48 2.42 0.49
N ASP A 85 8.56 1.17 0.91
CA ASP A 85 9.74 0.34 0.66
C ASP A 85 9.97 0.15 -0.83
N LYS A 86 8.92 -0.07 -1.59
CA LYS A 86 9.03 -0.25 -3.03
C LYS A 86 9.49 1.03 -3.73
N THR A 87 9.06 2.18 -3.22
CA THR A 87 9.42 3.47 -3.78
C THR A 87 10.83 3.89 -3.41
N THR A 88 11.22 3.65 -2.15
CA THR A 88 12.49 4.15 -1.61
C THR A 88 13.64 3.16 -1.72
N SER A 89 13.44 2.01 -2.33
CA SER A 89 14.48 0.98 -2.43
C SER A 89 15.74 1.49 -3.12
N ARG A 90 15.62 2.49 -3.99
CA ARG A 90 16.74 3.09 -4.71
C ARG A 90 17.36 4.28 -3.98
N PHE A 91 16.76 4.71 -2.87
CA PHE A 91 17.13 5.94 -2.17
C PHE A 91 17.46 5.67 -0.70
N LYS A 92 18.19 4.60 -0.43
CA LYS A 92 18.48 4.16 0.94
C LYS A 92 19.20 5.19 1.78
N PHE A 93 19.91 6.12 1.15
CA PHE A 93 20.71 7.12 1.86
C PHE A 93 19.98 8.43 2.11
N PHE A 94 18.73 8.53 1.69
CA PHE A 94 17.96 9.75 1.82
C PHE A 94 16.78 9.52 2.76
N LYS A 95 16.51 10.50 3.61
CA LYS A 95 15.31 10.46 4.45
C LYS A 95 14.16 11.05 3.64
N PRO A 96 13.10 10.28 3.35
CA PRO A 96 11.97 10.83 2.63
C PRO A 96 11.10 11.68 3.54
N GLU A 97 10.56 12.77 2.99
CA GLU A 97 9.49 13.51 3.60
C GLU A 97 8.19 12.96 3.03
N LEU A 98 7.30 12.54 3.91
CA LEU A 98 6.08 11.86 3.51
C LEU A 98 4.86 12.74 3.71
N VAL A 99 4.02 12.80 2.70
CA VAL A 99 2.67 13.35 2.81
C VAL A 99 1.73 12.22 2.44
N ILE A 100 0.80 11.91 3.33
CA ILE A 100 -0.12 10.78 3.14
C ILE A 100 -1.53 11.30 3.10
N SER A 101 -2.27 10.93 2.06
CA SER A 101 -3.68 11.23 1.90
C SER A 101 -4.48 9.95 1.99
N VAL A 102 -5.55 9.98 2.77
CA VAL A 102 -6.48 8.86 2.87
C VAL A 102 -7.87 9.33 2.44
N PRO A 103 -8.76 8.41 2.05
CA PRO A 103 -10.10 8.81 1.65
C PRO A 103 -10.82 9.54 2.78
N ALA A 104 -11.49 10.62 2.43
CA ALA A 104 -12.37 11.32 3.35
C ALA A 104 -13.72 10.61 3.30
N GLY A 105 -14.05 9.96 4.34
CA GLY A 105 -15.20 9.08 4.51
C GLY A 105 -16.47 9.33 3.73
#